data_9f85d6a00f04dd112a1a07d7790ea6c5
#
_entry.id   9f85d6a00f04dd112a1a07d7790ea6c5
#
_cell.length_a   1.000
_cell.length_b   1.000
_cell.length_c   1.000
_cell.angle_alpha   90.00
_cell.angle_beta   90.00
_cell.angle_gamma   90.00
#
_symmetry.space_group_name_H-M   'P 1'
#
loop_
_entity.id
_entity.type
_entity.pdbx_description
1 polymer ?
#
loop_
_entity_poly.entity_id
_entity_poly.type
_entity_poly.pdbx_seq_one_letter_code
_entity_poly.pdbx_strand_id
1 'polypeptide(L)'
;YDANGKELAQKKFTTNDFGSFNGEFSIPKQTLSGVFRLSTGQMSVYIHVEEYKRPTFQAYFLPIKGDIAFGDSVTIQGKAATFSGVSLPSGDVTWRITRRPFLLWKYFRPSAPTQVAEGSATLSGDGTFHVSFRPQKEEDPNPYASAYQTYEVSATVTDSKGETQEANYTFSVGESSIVLFTNLPPQIEKDSVKAVVEARTINGEMVFTSGTFKIVELIANRSDKNSGETYQEGKQVASGNFTCGKEISPAIFNPLPSGRYRILVEAKDSQGRPSKNQSDFILYGKNDKRPPVFTHTWLLKEKTTCLPGEEAEIVFGTSDKDAYVLYEWFAGNNRIHHELIKLSDANHRFKIPFKPEYGEGIIVSFTFVKEGELYITQVPIELQLPNRQLTIKPITFRDRLLPGSKESWKFRITDADSTIVSAEVLTSMYDASLDKIIPFNWYFSPRRTILLQAPRFSTGAGFQRSYQYDQTEAKYIKVPQYQYDRLNWFGLFNEIVIRGYGSSNRAFATGGIMLKSAAAPVVAESMNIMEDSAVLEEPSVE
;
A
#
# COMPACT_ATOMS: atom_id res chain seq x y z
N TYR A 1 -16.78 -26.08 -5.62
CA TYR A 1 -18.12 -25.63 -5.23
C TYR A 1 -18.68 -24.71 -6.30
N ASP A 2 -19.98 -24.81 -6.58
CA ASP A 2 -20.68 -23.91 -7.49
C ASP A 2 -21.04 -22.55 -6.85
N ALA A 3 -21.74 -21.71 -7.60
CA ALA A 3 -22.16 -20.39 -7.14
C ALA A 3 -23.12 -20.41 -5.92
N ASN A 4 -23.77 -21.53 -5.66
CA ASN A 4 -24.65 -21.75 -4.49
C ASN A 4 -23.93 -22.39 -3.31
N GLY A 5 -22.63 -22.66 -3.42
CA GLY A 5 -21.85 -23.33 -2.40
C GLY A 5 -22.00 -24.87 -2.38
N LYS A 6 -22.66 -25.47 -3.39
CA LYS A 6 -22.79 -26.92 -3.50
C LYS A 6 -21.47 -27.51 -3.98
N GLU A 7 -21.02 -28.58 -3.34
CA GLU A 7 -19.85 -29.33 -3.79
C GLU A 7 -20.15 -30.05 -5.11
N LEU A 8 -19.32 -29.77 -6.12
CA LEU A 8 -19.42 -30.39 -7.43
C LEU A 8 -18.50 -31.60 -7.58
N ALA A 9 -17.29 -31.50 -7.05
CA ALA A 9 -16.31 -32.58 -7.12
C ALA A 9 -15.23 -32.40 -6.06
N GLN A 10 -14.63 -33.52 -5.65
CA GLN A 10 -13.46 -33.58 -4.79
C GLN A 10 -12.42 -34.53 -5.41
N LYS A 11 -11.17 -34.12 -5.41
CA LYS A 11 -10.03 -34.94 -5.88
C LYS A 11 -8.90 -34.89 -4.87
N LYS A 12 -8.19 -36.01 -4.73
CA LYS A 12 -6.97 -36.10 -3.93
C LYS A 12 -5.75 -36.00 -4.82
N PHE A 13 -4.78 -35.20 -4.40
CA PHE A 13 -3.52 -34.99 -5.10
C PHE A 13 -2.35 -35.27 -4.18
N THR A 14 -1.24 -35.72 -4.76
CA THR A 14 0.04 -35.82 -4.07
C THR A 14 0.97 -34.73 -4.64
N THR A 15 1.67 -34.02 -3.77
CA THR A 15 2.63 -33.01 -4.20
C THR A 15 3.86 -33.67 -4.84
N ASN A 16 4.43 -32.99 -5.82
CA ASN A 16 5.70 -33.38 -6.43
C ASN A 16 6.90 -32.92 -5.57
N ASP A 17 8.14 -33.10 -6.07
CA ASP A 17 9.37 -32.73 -5.38
C ASP A 17 9.52 -31.22 -5.14
N PHE A 18 8.76 -30.39 -5.84
CA PHE A 18 8.70 -28.93 -5.65
C PHE A 18 7.59 -28.51 -4.66
N GLY A 19 6.83 -29.46 -4.13
CA GLY A 19 5.72 -29.19 -3.21
C GLY A 19 4.44 -28.70 -3.90
N SER A 20 4.35 -28.81 -5.21
CA SER A 20 3.18 -28.41 -6.01
C SER A 20 2.36 -29.62 -6.48
N PHE A 21 1.13 -29.38 -6.87
CA PHE A 21 0.27 -30.35 -7.55
C PHE A 21 -0.55 -29.64 -8.63
N ASN A 22 -1.02 -30.38 -9.61
CA ASN A 22 -1.91 -29.89 -10.66
C ASN A 22 -3.10 -30.81 -10.85
N GLY A 23 -4.17 -30.30 -11.47
CA GLY A 23 -5.34 -31.10 -11.76
C GLY A 23 -6.38 -30.32 -12.55
N GLU A 24 -7.41 -31.06 -12.98
CA GLU A 24 -8.51 -30.52 -13.77
C GLU A 24 -9.84 -30.83 -13.10
N PHE A 25 -10.75 -29.87 -13.18
CA PHE A 25 -12.16 -30.01 -12.84
C PHE A 25 -13.01 -29.58 -14.02
N SER A 26 -13.95 -30.42 -14.42
CA SER A 26 -14.93 -30.07 -15.44
C SER A 26 -16.12 -29.38 -14.82
N ILE A 27 -16.48 -28.22 -15.35
CA ILE A 27 -17.68 -27.50 -14.94
C ILE A 27 -18.88 -28.13 -15.65
N PRO A 28 -19.90 -28.63 -14.91
CA PRO A 28 -21.09 -29.21 -15.52
C PRO A 28 -21.87 -28.18 -16.34
N LYS A 29 -22.38 -28.55 -17.51
CA LYS A 29 -23.11 -27.66 -18.43
C LYS A 29 -24.42 -27.06 -17.87
N GLN A 30 -24.96 -27.64 -16.80
CA GLN A 30 -26.25 -27.22 -16.22
C GLN A 30 -26.10 -26.52 -14.86
N THR A 31 -24.92 -25.97 -14.59
CA THR A 31 -24.70 -25.18 -13.36
C THR A 31 -25.06 -23.72 -13.59
N LEU A 32 -25.55 -23.05 -12.54
CA LEU A 32 -25.80 -21.62 -12.58
C LEU A 32 -24.49 -20.86 -12.77
N SER A 33 -24.53 -19.80 -13.58
CA SER A 33 -23.44 -18.84 -13.71
C SER A 33 -23.18 -18.14 -12.37
N GLY A 34 -21.96 -17.73 -12.11
CA GLY A 34 -21.58 -17.02 -10.92
C GLY A 34 -20.18 -17.38 -10.41
N VAL A 35 -19.91 -17.12 -9.14
CA VAL A 35 -18.60 -17.31 -8.52
C VAL A 35 -18.45 -18.75 -8.02
N PHE A 36 -17.56 -19.50 -8.64
CA PHE A 36 -17.17 -20.85 -8.25
C PHE A 36 -15.97 -20.80 -7.32
N ARG A 37 -15.88 -21.73 -6.37
CA ARG A 37 -14.80 -21.79 -5.41
C ARG A 37 -14.03 -23.11 -5.52
N LEU A 38 -12.73 -23.03 -5.73
CA LEU A 38 -11.78 -24.13 -5.51
C LEU A 38 -11.18 -24.00 -4.11
N SER A 39 -11.16 -25.06 -3.33
CA SER A 39 -10.64 -25.03 -1.96
C SER A 39 -9.77 -26.24 -1.65
N THR A 40 -8.63 -25.99 -0.97
CA THR A 40 -7.77 -27.04 -0.40
C THR A 40 -8.04 -27.28 1.09
N GLY A 41 -9.05 -26.61 1.66
CA GLY A 41 -9.30 -26.59 3.11
C GLY A 41 -8.58 -25.43 3.81
N GLN A 42 -7.36 -25.12 3.43
CA GLN A 42 -6.57 -24.00 3.98
C GLN A 42 -6.63 -22.75 3.11
N MET A 43 -6.77 -22.91 1.80
CA MET A 43 -6.81 -21.83 0.84
C MET A 43 -7.99 -22.00 -0.10
N SER A 44 -8.55 -20.88 -0.56
CA SER A 44 -9.62 -20.86 -1.56
C SER A 44 -9.28 -19.91 -2.68
N VAL A 45 -9.61 -20.30 -3.91
CA VAL A 45 -9.54 -19.47 -5.11
C VAL A 45 -10.92 -19.39 -5.71
N TYR A 46 -11.32 -18.20 -6.14
CA TYR A 46 -12.63 -17.93 -6.72
C TYR A 46 -12.48 -17.75 -8.23
N ILE A 47 -13.39 -18.37 -8.99
CA ILE A 47 -13.41 -18.36 -10.44
C ILE A 47 -14.80 -17.89 -10.87
N HIS A 48 -14.85 -16.89 -11.74
CA HIS A 48 -16.09 -16.43 -12.36
C HIS A 48 -16.43 -17.31 -13.55
N VAL A 49 -17.63 -17.86 -13.54
CA VAL A 49 -18.16 -18.71 -14.61
C VAL A 49 -19.43 -18.07 -15.14
N GLU A 50 -19.33 -17.47 -16.33
CA GLU A 50 -20.40 -16.71 -16.91
C GLU A 50 -20.45 -16.91 -18.43
N GLU A 51 -21.64 -16.77 -19.03
CA GLU A 51 -21.78 -16.63 -20.48
C GLU A 51 -21.49 -15.17 -20.84
N TYR A 52 -20.52 -14.95 -21.68
CA TYR A 52 -20.14 -13.60 -22.13
C TYR A 52 -20.01 -13.49 -23.63
N LYS A 53 -20.38 -12.32 -24.15
CA LYS A 53 -20.10 -11.96 -25.54
C LYS A 53 -18.67 -11.38 -25.61
N ARG A 54 -17.81 -11.99 -26.40
CA ARG A 54 -16.44 -11.50 -26.59
C ARG A 54 -16.48 -10.09 -27.18
N PRO A 55 -15.83 -9.11 -26.56
CA PRO A 55 -15.60 -7.83 -27.18
C PRO A 55 -14.79 -7.99 -28.49
N THR A 56 -15.18 -7.27 -29.52
CA THR A 56 -14.46 -7.33 -30.82
C THR A 56 -13.33 -6.33 -30.88
N PHE A 57 -13.41 -5.26 -30.10
CA PHE A 57 -12.40 -4.22 -30.03
C PHE A 57 -12.20 -3.73 -28.59
N GLN A 58 -11.16 -2.96 -28.38
CA GLN A 58 -10.89 -2.25 -27.14
C GLN A 58 -10.67 -0.77 -27.42
N ALA A 59 -11.07 0.07 -26.46
CA ALA A 59 -10.73 1.49 -26.42
C ALA A 59 -9.78 1.76 -25.25
N TYR A 60 -8.83 2.65 -25.44
CA TYR A 60 -7.88 3.05 -24.42
C TYR A 60 -7.32 4.44 -24.70
N PHE A 61 -6.86 5.12 -23.66
CA PHE A 61 -6.13 6.36 -23.82
C PHE A 61 -4.62 6.11 -23.88
N LEU A 62 -3.93 6.94 -24.64
CA LEU A 62 -2.48 6.97 -24.65
C LEU A 62 -1.99 7.87 -23.50
N PRO A 63 -0.82 7.56 -22.91
CA PRO A 63 -0.24 8.42 -21.88
C PRO A 63 -0.06 9.85 -22.39
N ILE A 64 -0.41 10.83 -21.55
CA ILE A 64 -0.19 12.23 -21.86
C ILE A 64 1.32 12.47 -21.85
N LYS A 65 1.83 13.04 -22.94
CA LYS A 65 3.23 13.42 -23.07
C LYS A 65 3.40 14.91 -22.84
N GLY A 66 4.48 15.27 -22.15
CA GLY A 66 4.88 16.65 -21.93
C GLY A 66 4.42 17.26 -20.62
N ASP A 67 4.74 18.51 -20.48
CA ASP A 67 4.59 19.33 -19.28
C ASP A 67 3.20 19.95 -19.22
N ILE A 68 2.40 19.55 -18.22
CA ILE A 68 1.04 20.06 -18.04
C ILE A 68 0.90 20.68 -16.65
N ALA A 69 0.35 21.88 -16.61
CA ALA A 69 -0.03 22.56 -15.38
C ALA A 69 -1.42 23.23 -15.50
N PHE A 70 -1.93 23.77 -14.41
CA PHE A 70 -3.19 24.51 -14.43
C PHE A 70 -3.15 25.65 -15.46
N GLY A 71 -4.22 25.78 -16.21
CA GLY A 71 -4.36 26.79 -17.26
C GLY A 71 -3.80 26.38 -18.62
N ASP A 72 -3.03 25.29 -18.73
CA ASP A 72 -2.57 24.77 -20.01
C ASP A 72 -3.72 24.06 -20.76
N SER A 73 -3.67 24.07 -22.10
CA SER A 73 -4.60 23.25 -22.90
C SER A 73 -4.08 21.83 -22.97
N VAL A 74 -4.83 20.87 -22.44
CA VAL A 74 -4.50 19.45 -22.44
C VAL A 74 -5.29 18.76 -23.54
N THR A 75 -4.60 18.05 -24.44
CA THR A 75 -5.21 17.16 -25.41
C THR A 75 -4.83 15.72 -25.10
N ILE A 76 -5.82 14.90 -24.81
CA ILE A 76 -5.67 13.51 -24.46
C ILE A 76 -6.06 12.70 -25.68
N GLN A 77 -5.14 11.89 -26.20
CA GLN A 77 -5.39 11.02 -27.33
C GLN A 77 -5.89 9.66 -26.86
N GLY A 78 -7.03 9.25 -27.38
CA GLY A 78 -7.52 7.89 -27.25
C GLY A 78 -7.40 7.12 -28.57
N LYS A 79 -7.47 5.79 -28.47
CA LYS A 79 -7.43 4.88 -29.60
C LYS A 79 -8.42 3.74 -29.43
N ALA A 80 -9.09 3.37 -30.52
CA ALA A 80 -9.91 2.17 -30.60
C ALA A 80 -9.32 1.21 -31.64
N ALA A 81 -9.11 -0.04 -31.26
CA ALA A 81 -8.54 -1.06 -32.11
C ALA A 81 -9.07 -2.45 -31.73
N THR A 82 -9.10 -3.37 -32.69
CA THR A 82 -9.37 -4.78 -32.41
C THR A 82 -8.27 -5.36 -31.51
N PHE A 83 -8.53 -6.46 -30.84
CA PHE A 83 -7.50 -7.16 -30.05
C PHE A 83 -6.33 -7.68 -30.89
N SER A 84 -6.50 -7.83 -32.20
CA SER A 84 -5.41 -8.14 -33.16
C SER A 84 -4.60 -6.90 -33.57
N GLY A 85 -4.95 -5.71 -33.08
CA GLY A 85 -4.22 -4.47 -33.32
C GLY A 85 -4.69 -3.68 -34.54
N VAL A 86 -5.74 -4.12 -35.25
CA VAL A 86 -6.32 -3.37 -36.36
C VAL A 86 -7.14 -2.21 -35.83
N SER A 87 -6.86 -1.00 -36.29
CA SER A 87 -7.57 0.22 -35.90
C SER A 87 -9.03 0.19 -36.37
N LEU A 88 -9.95 0.71 -35.54
CA LEU A 88 -11.33 0.94 -35.95
C LEU A 88 -11.40 2.14 -36.91
N PRO A 89 -11.96 1.96 -38.13
CA PRO A 89 -11.94 3.04 -39.11
C PRO A 89 -12.98 4.13 -38.85
N SER A 90 -14.03 3.85 -38.05
CA SER A 90 -15.11 4.77 -37.74
C SER A 90 -15.82 4.37 -36.45
N GLY A 91 -16.42 5.33 -35.78
CA GLY A 91 -17.23 5.16 -34.57
C GLY A 91 -17.49 6.50 -33.88
N ASP A 92 -18.50 6.51 -33.03
CA ASP A 92 -18.86 7.68 -32.23
C ASP A 92 -18.22 7.55 -30.84
N VAL A 93 -17.77 8.68 -30.31
CA VAL A 93 -17.14 8.77 -29.00
C VAL A 93 -17.87 9.79 -28.17
N THR A 94 -18.36 9.39 -27.02
CA THR A 94 -18.83 10.32 -25.98
C THR A 94 -17.85 10.28 -24.82
N TRP A 95 -17.51 11.44 -24.28
CA TRP A 95 -16.52 11.52 -23.21
C TRP A 95 -16.96 12.47 -22.11
N ARG A 96 -16.43 12.23 -20.93
CA ARG A 96 -16.66 13.01 -19.72
C ARG A 96 -15.37 13.10 -18.92
N ILE A 97 -15.13 14.26 -18.33
CA ILE A 97 -14.01 14.49 -17.40
C ILE A 97 -14.59 14.80 -16.03
N THR A 98 -14.14 14.07 -15.04
CA THR A 98 -14.47 14.30 -13.63
C THR A 98 -13.21 14.64 -12.85
N ARG A 99 -13.34 15.61 -11.95
CA ARG A 99 -12.32 15.90 -10.95
C ARG A 99 -12.57 15.02 -9.73
N ARG A 100 -11.56 14.27 -9.32
CA ARG A 100 -11.61 13.46 -8.10
C ARG A 100 -11.23 14.31 -6.89
N PRO A 101 -12.00 14.23 -5.79
CA PRO A 101 -11.63 14.93 -4.56
C PRO A 101 -10.33 14.35 -3.99
N PHE A 102 -9.52 15.23 -3.37
CA PHE A 102 -8.33 14.79 -2.66
C PHE A 102 -8.74 14.10 -1.35
N LEU A 103 -8.38 12.84 -1.18
CA LEU A 103 -8.66 12.07 0.02
C LEU A 103 -7.55 12.30 1.06
N LEU A 104 -7.73 13.26 1.96
CA LEU A 104 -6.98 13.32 3.21
C LEU A 104 -7.70 12.53 4.30
N TRP A 105 -7.20 11.32 4.53
CA TRP A 105 -7.37 10.45 5.69
C TRP A 105 -8.78 10.23 6.29
N LYS A 106 -8.95 9.08 6.89
CA LYS A 106 -9.93 8.26 7.61
C LYS A 106 -11.18 8.91 8.22
N TYR A 107 -11.33 10.24 8.27
CA TYR A 107 -12.44 10.90 8.97
C TYR A 107 -13.28 11.86 8.10
N PHE A 108 -12.91 12.10 6.86
CA PHE A 108 -13.72 12.92 5.96
C PHE A 108 -14.47 12.03 4.96
N ARG A 109 -15.77 12.24 4.87
CA ARG A 109 -16.54 11.65 3.76
C ARG A 109 -15.96 12.24 2.46
N PRO A 110 -15.55 11.40 1.50
CA PRO A 110 -15.12 11.91 0.21
C PRO A 110 -16.28 12.71 -0.40
N SER A 111 -16.00 13.95 -0.81
CA SER A 111 -16.94 14.66 -1.65
C SER A 111 -17.12 13.87 -2.96
N ALA A 112 -18.31 13.91 -3.54
CA ALA A 112 -18.55 13.23 -4.81
C ALA A 112 -17.64 13.80 -5.90
N PRO A 113 -17.17 12.97 -6.86
CA PRO A 113 -16.45 13.46 -8.03
C PRO A 113 -17.26 14.54 -8.74
N THR A 114 -16.63 15.64 -9.13
CA THR A 114 -17.29 16.75 -9.81
C THR A 114 -17.04 16.66 -11.31
N GLN A 115 -18.09 16.61 -12.11
CA GLN A 115 -17.95 16.69 -13.55
C GLN A 115 -17.51 18.11 -13.96
N VAL A 116 -16.43 18.21 -14.73
CA VAL A 116 -15.83 19.48 -15.14
C VAL A 116 -15.91 19.73 -16.64
N ALA A 117 -16.05 18.66 -17.44
CA ALA A 117 -16.24 18.77 -18.89
C ALA A 117 -16.90 17.51 -19.45
N GLU A 118 -17.58 17.65 -20.57
CA GLU A 118 -18.13 16.55 -21.37
C GLU A 118 -18.15 16.96 -22.85
N GLY A 119 -18.26 15.98 -23.72
CA GLY A 119 -18.36 16.24 -25.15
C GLY A 119 -18.46 14.98 -25.99
N SER A 120 -18.43 15.19 -27.29
CA SER A 120 -18.42 14.10 -28.28
C SER A 120 -17.29 14.31 -29.28
N ALA A 121 -16.87 13.22 -29.90
CA ALA A 121 -15.89 13.16 -30.96
C ALA A 121 -16.22 11.98 -31.87
N THR A 122 -15.55 11.89 -33.01
CA THR A 122 -15.62 10.72 -33.90
C THR A 122 -14.24 10.10 -34.07
N LEU A 123 -14.18 8.81 -34.33
CA LEU A 123 -12.93 8.16 -34.65
C LEU A 123 -12.37 8.65 -35.98
N SER A 124 -11.10 8.95 -36.01
CA SER A 124 -10.34 9.13 -37.25
C SER A 124 -10.12 7.78 -37.95
N GLY A 125 -9.79 7.76 -39.25
CA GLY A 125 -9.58 6.52 -40.02
C GLY A 125 -8.47 5.61 -39.49
N ASP A 126 -7.58 6.12 -38.63
CA ASP A 126 -6.54 5.37 -37.91
C ASP A 126 -6.99 4.88 -36.51
N GLY A 127 -8.27 5.06 -36.19
CA GLY A 127 -8.87 4.66 -34.91
C GLY A 127 -8.58 5.58 -33.73
N THR A 128 -8.04 6.78 -33.99
CA THR A 128 -7.75 7.74 -32.92
C THR A 128 -8.90 8.72 -32.70
N PHE A 129 -8.99 9.25 -31.47
CA PHE A 129 -9.85 10.37 -31.08
C PHE A 129 -9.14 11.27 -30.09
N HIS A 130 -9.61 12.49 -29.96
CA HIS A 130 -8.99 13.49 -29.09
C HIS A 130 -10.01 14.11 -28.13
N VAL A 131 -9.59 14.25 -26.88
CA VAL A 131 -10.33 14.96 -25.84
C VAL A 131 -9.52 16.17 -25.41
N SER A 132 -10.05 17.37 -25.65
CA SER A 132 -9.37 18.62 -25.26
C SER A 132 -10.04 19.25 -24.07
N PHE A 133 -9.23 19.66 -23.11
CA PHE A 133 -9.68 20.20 -21.83
C PHE A 133 -8.66 21.21 -21.29
N ARG A 134 -9.14 22.18 -20.53
CA ARG A 134 -8.29 23.17 -19.86
C ARG A 134 -8.51 23.13 -18.35
N PRO A 135 -7.66 22.41 -17.58
CA PRO A 135 -7.79 22.31 -16.14
C PRO A 135 -7.61 23.67 -15.48
N GLN A 136 -8.58 24.05 -14.64
CA GLN A 136 -8.52 25.25 -13.84
C GLN A 136 -8.20 24.88 -12.39
N LYS A 137 -7.39 25.73 -11.74
CA LYS A 137 -7.16 25.60 -10.32
C LYS A 137 -8.43 26.05 -9.59
N GLU A 138 -9.00 25.16 -8.77
CA GLU A 138 -10.04 25.55 -7.83
C GLU A 138 -9.46 25.69 -6.44
N GLU A 139 -9.93 26.71 -5.73
CA GLU A 139 -9.59 26.90 -4.33
C GLU A 139 -10.28 25.81 -3.51
N ASP A 140 -9.49 24.98 -2.86
CA ASP A 140 -9.97 24.03 -1.86
C ASP A 140 -9.65 24.63 -0.48
N PRO A 141 -10.59 24.62 0.47
CA PRO A 141 -10.31 25.05 1.85
C PRO A 141 -9.18 24.25 2.52
N ASN A 142 -8.83 23.10 1.96
CA ASN A 142 -7.69 22.32 2.39
C ASN A 142 -6.41 22.76 1.64
N PRO A 143 -5.43 23.40 2.32
CA PRO A 143 -4.22 23.89 1.67
C PRO A 143 -3.36 22.78 1.05
N TYR A 144 -3.52 21.52 1.49
CA TYR A 144 -2.82 20.37 0.90
C TYR A 144 -3.49 19.83 -0.37
N ALA A 145 -4.77 20.11 -0.58
CA ALA A 145 -5.50 19.70 -1.77
C ALA A 145 -5.33 20.66 -2.95
N SER A 146 -4.77 21.86 -2.71
CA SER A 146 -4.63 22.89 -3.73
C SER A 146 -3.37 22.79 -4.59
N ALA A 147 -2.38 21.99 -4.16
CA ALA A 147 -1.11 21.88 -4.89
C ALA A 147 -1.24 21.13 -6.22
N TYR A 148 -2.13 20.15 -6.29
CA TYR A 148 -2.46 19.40 -7.50
C TYR A 148 -3.87 18.83 -7.42
N GLN A 149 -4.48 18.59 -8.58
CA GLN A 149 -5.81 18.00 -8.70
C GLN A 149 -5.76 16.82 -9.67
N THR A 150 -6.51 15.77 -9.34
CA THR A 150 -6.59 14.55 -10.16
C THR A 150 -7.88 14.55 -10.96
N TYR A 151 -7.75 14.28 -12.24
CA TYR A 151 -8.85 14.19 -13.21
C TYR A 151 -8.95 12.77 -13.74
N GLU A 152 -10.18 12.32 -13.94
CA GLU A 152 -10.50 11.07 -14.61
C GLU A 152 -11.26 11.39 -15.89
N VAL A 153 -10.75 10.89 -17.00
CA VAL A 153 -11.41 10.95 -18.30
C VAL A 153 -12.01 9.60 -18.59
N SER A 154 -13.31 9.57 -18.82
CA SER A 154 -14.04 8.39 -19.28
C SER A 154 -14.54 8.64 -20.69
N ALA A 155 -14.32 7.71 -21.60
CA ALA A 155 -14.82 7.76 -22.95
C ALA A 155 -15.56 6.46 -23.31
N THR A 156 -16.73 6.56 -23.90
CA THR A 156 -17.49 5.45 -24.48
C THR A 156 -17.38 5.53 -25.98
N VAL A 157 -16.78 4.51 -26.59
CA VAL A 157 -16.63 4.38 -28.04
C VAL A 157 -17.66 3.40 -28.56
N THR A 158 -18.46 3.81 -29.54
CA THR A 158 -19.48 2.99 -30.20
C THR A 158 -19.08 2.77 -31.66
N ASP A 159 -18.95 1.51 -32.07
CA ASP A 159 -18.63 1.16 -33.45
C ASP A 159 -19.88 1.26 -34.38
N SER A 160 -19.67 1.08 -35.69
CA SER A 160 -20.76 1.11 -36.69
C SER A 160 -21.78 -0.02 -36.53
N LYS A 161 -21.53 -1.02 -35.68
CA LYS A 161 -22.43 -2.15 -35.39
C LYS A 161 -23.18 -1.96 -34.08
N GLY A 162 -22.92 -0.85 -33.35
CA GLY A 162 -23.52 -0.57 -32.06
C GLY A 162 -22.84 -1.26 -30.87
N GLU A 163 -21.66 -1.87 -31.07
CA GLU A 163 -20.86 -2.37 -29.94
C GLU A 163 -20.20 -1.19 -29.23
N THR A 164 -20.26 -1.16 -27.89
CA THR A 164 -19.69 -0.10 -27.07
C THR A 164 -18.53 -0.62 -26.22
N GLN A 165 -17.46 0.17 -26.10
CA GLN A 165 -16.33 -0.10 -25.22
C GLN A 165 -15.96 1.17 -24.45
N GLU A 166 -15.60 1.00 -23.19
CA GLU A 166 -15.19 2.09 -22.32
C GLU A 166 -13.67 2.17 -22.21
N ALA A 167 -13.17 3.41 -22.15
CA ALA A 167 -11.80 3.74 -21.85
C ALA A 167 -11.76 4.72 -20.70
N ASN A 168 -10.91 4.47 -19.70
CA ASN A 168 -10.71 5.34 -18.58
C ASN A 168 -9.22 5.71 -18.46
N TYR A 169 -8.95 6.96 -18.12
CA TYR A 169 -7.60 7.46 -17.92
C TYR A 169 -7.58 8.46 -16.78
N THR A 170 -6.64 8.29 -15.86
CA THR A 170 -6.47 9.20 -14.72
C THR A 170 -5.15 9.95 -14.89
N PHE A 171 -5.18 11.27 -14.72
CA PHE A 171 -4.00 12.12 -14.72
C PHE A 171 -4.14 13.20 -13.68
N SER A 172 -3.00 13.77 -13.29
CA SER A 172 -2.95 14.86 -12.31
C SER A 172 -2.35 16.11 -12.94
N VAL A 173 -2.78 17.26 -12.43
CA VAL A 173 -2.31 18.59 -12.86
C VAL A 173 -2.03 19.43 -11.62
N GLY A 174 -0.95 20.19 -11.63
CA GLY A 174 -0.53 21.06 -10.53
C GLY A 174 -0.19 22.48 -10.99
N GLU A 175 0.33 23.28 -10.06
CA GLU A 175 0.82 24.64 -10.34
C GLU A 175 2.08 24.64 -11.22
N SER A 176 2.89 23.59 -11.09
CA SER A 176 4.05 23.29 -11.94
C SER A 176 3.84 21.93 -12.58
N SER A 177 4.40 21.71 -13.75
CA SER A 177 4.36 20.42 -14.44
C SER A 177 5.28 19.36 -13.83
N ILE A 178 6.20 19.77 -12.96
CA ILE A 178 7.17 18.88 -12.31
C ILE A 178 6.99 18.85 -10.81
N VAL A 179 7.33 17.70 -10.23
CA VAL A 179 7.43 17.47 -8.79
C VAL A 179 8.87 17.04 -8.47
N LEU A 180 9.43 17.65 -7.44
CA LEU A 180 10.77 17.33 -6.96
C LEU A 180 10.69 16.28 -5.86
N PHE A 181 11.63 15.34 -5.86
CA PHE A 181 11.79 14.32 -4.83
C PHE A 181 13.23 14.36 -4.34
N THR A 182 13.42 14.26 -3.04
CA THR A 182 14.74 14.10 -2.43
C THR A 182 14.89 12.66 -1.95
N ASN A 183 15.91 11.96 -2.43
CA ASN A 183 16.21 10.60 -1.95
C ASN A 183 17.12 10.70 -0.71
N LEU A 184 16.54 11.15 0.41
CA LEU A 184 17.21 11.24 1.70
C LEU A 184 16.46 10.38 2.72
N PRO A 185 17.11 9.36 3.30
CA PRO A 185 16.51 8.63 4.41
C PRO A 185 16.36 9.52 5.64
N PRO A 186 15.41 9.21 6.55
CA PRO A 186 15.18 10.02 7.75
C PRO A 186 16.38 10.11 8.70
N GLN A 187 17.28 9.13 8.66
CA GLN A 187 18.54 9.08 9.44
C GLN A 187 19.69 8.78 8.50
N ILE A 188 20.72 9.59 8.54
CA ILE A 188 21.84 9.52 7.59
C ILE A 188 23.16 9.60 8.35
N GLU A 189 24.04 8.65 8.10
CA GLU A 189 25.42 8.70 8.56
C GLU A 189 26.23 9.71 7.72
N LYS A 190 27.01 10.58 8.37
CA LYS A 190 27.76 11.67 7.72
C LYS A 190 28.65 11.22 6.58
N ASP A 191 29.34 10.09 6.77
CA ASP A 191 30.31 9.60 5.82
C ASP A 191 29.68 8.83 4.65
N SER A 192 28.38 8.58 4.71
CA SER A 192 27.64 7.80 3.71
C SER A 192 26.47 8.56 3.04
N VAL A 193 26.45 9.89 3.15
CA VAL A 193 25.38 10.72 2.57
C VAL A 193 25.38 10.60 1.05
N LYS A 194 24.27 10.13 0.50
CA LYS A 194 23.97 10.12 -0.93
C LYS A 194 22.68 10.88 -1.18
N ALA A 195 22.80 12.19 -1.29
CA ALA A 195 21.66 13.06 -1.53
C ALA A 195 21.45 13.27 -3.04
N VAL A 196 20.35 12.77 -3.56
CA VAL A 196 19.97 12.96 -4.96
C VAL A 196 18.61 13.65 -5.02
N VAL A 197 18.49 14.65 -5.89
CA VAL A 197 17.21 15.26 -6.22
C VAL A 197 16.76 14.72 -7.57
N GLU A 198 15.57 14.16 -7.62
CA GLU A 198 14.90 13.75 -8.84
C GLU A 198 13.77 14.72 -9.16
N ALA A 199 13.55 14.96 -10.44
CA ALA A 199 12.37 15.64 -10.93
C ALA A 199 11.56 14.68 -11.80
N ARG A 200 10.26 14.67 -11.61
CA ARG A 200 9.32 13.91 -12.44
C ARG A 200 8.17 14.81 -12.84
N THR A 201 7.60 14.55 -14.01
CA THR A 201 6.28 15.10 -14.30
C THR A 201 5.29 14.61 -13.24
N ILE A 202 4.20 15.31 -13.03
CA ILE A 202 3.14 14.89 -12.10
C ILE A 202 2.61 13.48 -12.48
N ASN A 203 2.71 13.10 -13.74
CA ASN A 203 2.27 11.80 -14.26
C ASN A 203 3.38 10.72 -14.26
N GLY A 204 4.57 11.02 -13.69
CA GLY A 204 5.60 10.04 -13.34
C GLY A 204 6.79 9.95 -14.29
N GLU A 205 6.82 10.67 -15.41
CA GLU A 205 7.97 10.68 -16.35
C GLU A 205 9.16 11.42 -15.73
N MET A 206 10.38 10.90 -15.89
CA MET A 206 11.58 11.56 -15.39
C MET A 206 11.89 12.82 -16.21
N VAL A 207 12.24 13.90 -15.50
CA VAL A 207 12.61 15.20 -16.09
C VAL A 207 14.03 15.55 -15.66
N PHE A 208 14.86 15.97 -16.63
CA PHE A 208 16.21 16.45 -16.37
C PHE A 208 16.18 17.98 -16.27
N THR A 209 16.29 18.49 -15.05
CA THR A 209 16.35 19.93 -14.76
C THR A 209 17.41 20.20 -13.70
N SER A 210 17.69 21.46 -13.47
CA SER A 210 18.61 21.92 -12.42
C SER A 210 17.90 22.93 -11.52
N GLY A 211 18.38 23.04 -10.30
CA GLY A 211 17.78 23.93 -9.32
C GLY A 211 18.74 24.30 -8.20
N THR A 212 18.19 24.90 -7.17
CA THR A 212 18.92 25.32 -5.97
C THR A 212 18.45 24.54 -4.75
N PHE A 213 19.35 24.31 -3.80
CA PHE A 213 19.00 23.76 -2.50
C PHE A 213 19.50 24.66 -1.37
N LYS A 214 18.83 24.58 -0.22
CA LYS A 214 19.24 25.15 1.05
C LYS A 214 19.10 24.10 2.13
N ILE A 215 20.05 24.04 3.06
CA ILE A 215 19.97 23.21 4.25
C ILE A 215 19.87 24.13 5.45
N VAL A 216 18.83 23.94 6.26
CA VAL A 216 18.60 24.69 7.50
C VAL A 216 18.61 23.74 8.68
N GLU A 217 19.13 24.20 9.79
CA GLU A 217 19.02 23.50 11.07
C GLU A 217 17.58 23.53 11.56
N LEU A 218 17.11 22.47 12.16
CA LEU A 218 15.79 22.39 12.79
C LEU A 218 15.95 22.38 14.32
N ILE A 219 15.38 23.40 14.96
CA ILE A 219 15.42 23.57 16.41
C ILE A 219 14.08 23.09 16.99
N ALA A 220 14.14 22.16 17.94
CA ALA A 220 12.93 21.68 18.62
C ALA A 220 12.28 22.79 19.45
N ASN A 221 10.99 23.02 19.24
CA ASN A 221 10.19 23.89 20.08
C ASN A 221 9.60 23.07 21.23
N ARG A 222 10.11 23.26 22.45
CA ARG A 222 9.74 22.49 23.65
C ARG A 222 8.56 23.07 24.43
N SER A 223 7.76 23.96 23.82
CA SER A 223 6.77 24.74 24.57
C SER A 223 5.50 23.97 25.02
N ASP A 224 5.24 22.76 24.51
CA ASP A 224 4.02 22.02 24.85
C ASP A 224 4.28 20.53 25.05
N LYS A 225 4.09 20.05 26.29
CA LYS A 225 4.19 18.61 26.65
C LYS A 225 3.12 17.73 25.98
N ASN A 226 2.06 18.30 25.42
CA ASN A 226 0.90 17.58 24.88
C ASN A 226 0.74 17.67 23.34
N SER A 227 1.43 18.58 22.68
CA SER A 227 1.51 18.64 21.22
C SER A 227 2.83 18.02 20.78
N GLY A 228 2.80 17.06 19.89
CA GLY A 228 4.01 16.38 19.38
C GLY A 228 5.12 17.39 19.03
N GLU A 229 6.37 16.96 19.05
CA GLU A 229 7.54 17.83 18.83
C GLU A 229 7.36 18.66 17.53
N THR A 230 7.27 19.97 17.69
CA THR A 230 7.28 20.92 16.57
C THR A 230 8.70 21.47 16.41
N TYR A 231 9.10 21.71 15.16
CA TYR A 231 10.42 22.21 14.82
C TYR A 231 10.32 23.55 14.13
N GLN A 232 11.19 24.47 14.51
CA GLN A 232 11.37 25.77 13.83
C GLN A 232 12.64 25.73 12.97
N GLU A 233 12.61 26.41 11.83
CA GLU A 233 13.79 26.63 11.02
C GLU A 233 14.75 27.56 11.76
N GLY A 234 15.95 27.06 11.98
CA GLY A 234 17.04 27.82 12.56
C GLY A 234 17.95 28.41 11.50
N LYS A 235 19.27 28.30 11.73
CA LYS A 235 20.29 28.87 10.84
C LYS A 235 20.38 28.09 9.53
N GLN A 236 20.52 28.80 8.40
CA GLN A 236 20.96 28.18 7.14
C GLN A 236 22.43 27.77 7.28
N VAL A 237 22.70 26.47 7.09
CA VAL A 237 24.02 25.87 7.28
C VAL A 237 24.74 25.56 5.96
N ALA A 238 23.99 25.38 4.89
CA ALA A 238 24.53 25.16 3.55
C ALA A 238 23.54 25.59 2.47
N SER A 239 24.05 25.84 1.27
CA SER A 239 23.25 26.05 0.05
C SER A 239 24.11 25.78 -1.18
N GLY A 240 23.46 25.55 -2.31
CA GLY A 240 24.13 25.32 -3.57
C GLY A 240 23.16 25.01 -4.70
N ASN A 241 23.71 24.57 -5.81
CA ASN A 241 22.96 24.13 -6.97
C ASN A 241 22.95 22.60 -7.06
N PHE A 242 21.90 22.04 -7.63
CA PHE A 242 21.82 20.63 -7.96
C PHE A 242 21.44 20.44 -9.43
N THR A 243 21.74 19.27 -9.95
CA THR A 243 21.21 18.75 -11.21
C THR A 243 20.46 17.47 -10.91
N CYS A 244 19.24 17.33 -11.39
CA CYS A 244 18.42 16.16 -11.15
C CYS A 244 19.13 14.87 -11.62
N GLY A 245 19.02 13.82 -10.80
CA GLY A 245 19.69 12.55 -11.02
C GLY A 245 21.18 12.51 -10.69
N LYS A 246 21.78 13.65 -10.31
CA LYS A 246 23.18 13.70 -9.83
C LYS A 246 23.21 13.87 -8.32
N GLU A 247 24.22 13.28 -7.72
CA GLU A 247 24.48 13.37 -6.28
C GLU A 247 24.94 14.79 -5.89
N ILE A 248 24.34 15.33 -4.84
CA ILE A 248 24.84 16.53 -4.16
C ILE A 248 26.13 16.14 -3.43
N SER A 249 27.17 16.93 -3.58
CA SER A 249 28.48 16.62 -3.02
C SER A 249 28.42 16.29 -1.52
N PRO A 250 28.89 15.12 -1.07
CA PRO A 250 28.94 14.76 0.36
C PRO A 250 29.76 15.75 1.20
N ALA A 251 30.70 16.46 0.60
CA ALA A 251 31.51 17.47 1.27
C ALA A 251 30.66 18.61 1.90
N ILE A 252 29.41 18.77 1.47
CA ILE A 252 28.50 19.77 2.05
C ILE A 252 27.97 19.32 3.42
N PHE A 253 27.81 18.02 3.62
CA PHE A 253 27.27 17.44 4.83
C PHE A 253 28.34 17.14 5.89
N ASN A 254 29.55 16.83 5.48
CA ASN A 254 30.64 16.41 6.38
C ASN A 254 30.96 17.43 7.50
N PRO A 255 30.99 18.76 7.25
CA PRO A 255 31.31 19.74 8.30
C PRO A 255 30.13 20.01 9.25
N LEU A 256 28.91 19.53 8.93
CA LEU A 256 27.74 19.79 9.76
C LEU A 256 27.80 18.98 11.06
N PRO A 257 27.47 19.56 12.22
CA PRO A 257 27.32 18.80 13.45
C PRO A 257 26.22 17.73 13.34
N SER A 258 26.23 16.73 14.20
CA SER A 258 25.13 15.80 14.32
C SER A 258 23.89 16.55 14.83
N GLY A 259 22.72 16.33 14.18
CA GLY A 259 21.53 17.10 14.48
C GLY A 259 20.42 16.88 13.45
N ARG A 260 19.31 17.61 13.60
CA ARG A 260 18.17 17.57 12.68
C ARG A 260 18.24 18.73 11.70
N TYR A 261 18.01 18.43 10.45
CA TYR A 261 18.09 19.38 9.35
C TYR A 261 16.90 19.24 8.41
N ARG A 262 16.64 20.30 7.65
CA ARG A 262 15.72 20.32 6.53
C ARG A 262 16.48 20.73 5.29
N ILE A 263 16.34 19.97 4.22
CA ILE A 263 16.73 20.40 2.90
C ILE A 263 15.51 20.95 2.18
N LEU A 264 15.64 22.15 1.65
CA LEU A 264 14.66 22.80 0.80
C LEU A 264 15.23 22.80 -0.62
N VAL A 265 14.49 22.28 -1.58
CA VAL A 265 14.91 22.25 -2.99
C VAL A 265 13.90 23.00 -3.84
N GLU A 266 14.41 23.75 -4.83
CA GLU A 266 13.60 24.51 -5.77
C GLU A 266 14.17 24.38 -7.18
N ALA A 267 13.31 24.06 -8.15
CA ALA A 267 13.62 24.07 -9.57
C ALA A 267 12.45 24.65 -10.36
N LYS A 268 12.66 24.91 -11.63
CA LYS A 268 11.62 25.40 -12.54
C LYS A 268 11.33 24.36 -13.61
N ASP A 269 10.06 24.29 -14.01
CA ASP A 269 9.67 23.51 -15.17
C ASP A 269 10.07 24.22 -16.49
N SER A 270 9.74 23.62 -17.63
CA SER A 270 10.05 24.14 -18.97
C SER A 270 9.43 25.52 -19.27
N GLN A 271 8.35 25.88 -18.55
CA GLN A 271 7.64 27.15 -18.66
C GLN A 271 8.10 28.17 -17.62
N GLY A 272 9.09 27.82 -16.78
CA GLY A 272 9.60 28.68 -15.74
C GLY A 272 8.79 28.71 -14.45
N ARG A 273 7.78 27.86 -14.30
CA ARG A 273 6.95 27.74 -13.09
C ARG A 273 7.74 27.03 -11.98
N PRO A 274 7.76 27.58 -10.75
CA PRO A 274 8.56 26.99 -9.68
C PRO A 274 7.92 25.72 -9.11
N SER A 275 8.76 24.71 -8.85
CA SER A 275 8.44 23.56 -8.04
C SER A 275 9.35 23.53 -6.83
N LYS A 276 8.79 23.23 -5.66
CA LYS A 276 9.51 23.20 -4.38
C LYS A 276 9.22 21.91 -3.66
N ASN A 277 10.23 21.40 -2.97
CA ASN A 277 10.06 20.29 -2.03
C ASN A 277 10.96 20.50 -0.81
N GLN A 278 10.61 19.86 0.28
CA GLN A 278 11.40 19.84 1.50
C GLN A 278 11.42 18.44 2.11
N SER A 279 12.54 18.09 2.73
CA SER A 279 12.70 16.83 3.44
C SER A 279 13.51 17.04 4.72
N ASP A 280 13.00 16.50 5.80
CA ASP A 280 13.67 16.52 7.10
C ASP A 280 14.51 15.27 7.27
N PHE A 281 15.71 15.42 7.81
CA PHE A 281 16.62 14.30 8.08
C PHE A 281 17.42 14.55 9.36
N ILE A 282 17.87 13.46 9.97
CA ILE A 282 18.78 13.49 11.11
C ILE A 282 20.14 13.05 10.61
N LEU A 283 21.14 13.92 10.77
CA LEU A 283 22.54 13.63 10.47
C LEU A 283 23.23 13.13 11.73
N TYR A 284 23.93 12.00 11.66
CA TYR A 284 24.65 11.42 12.78
C TYR A 284 26.05 10.94 12.39
N GLY A 285 26.94 10.93 13.34
CA GLY A 285 28.26 10.31 13.19
C GLY A 285 28.26 8.89 13.74
N LYS A 286 28.99 7.98 13.10
CA LYS A 286 29.12 6.58 13.49
C LYS A 286 29.52 6.39 14.97
N ASN A 287 30.31 7.31 15.50
CA ASN A 287 30.87 7.26 16.84
C ASN A 287 30.24 8.27 17.80
N ASP A 288 29.06 8.79 17.47
CA ASP A 288 28.35 9.71 18.36
C ASP A 288 28.03 9.02 19.68
N LYS A 289 28.51 9.63 20.78
CA LYS A 289 28.35 9.06 22.14
C LYS A 289 26.97 9.29 22.73
N ARG A 290 26.16 10.14 22.10
CA ARG A 290 24.79 10.46 22.49
C ARG A 290 23.91 10.63 21.27
N PRO A 291 22.58 10.54 21.42
CA PRO A 291 21.65 10.81 20.32
C PRO A 291 21.89 12.20 19.70
N PRO A 292 21.84 12.32 18.37
CA PRO A 292 22.05 13.59 17.65
C PRO A 292 20.91 14.61 17.87
N VAL A 293 19.76 14.14 18.32
CA VAL A 293 18.57 14.92 18.66
C VAL A 293 18.00 14.42 19.98
N PHE A 294 17.21 15.25 20.65
CA PHE A 294 16.50 14.77 21.84
C PHE A 294 15.54 13.65 21.44
N THR A 295 15.65 12.50 22.09
CA THR A 295 14.76 11.37 21.91
C THR A 295 14.84 10.43 23.10
N HIS A 296 13.71 9.84 23.49
CA HIS A 296 13.68 8.77 24.49
C HIS A 296 14.32 7.49 23.94
N THR A 297 14.17 7.23 22.62
CA THR A 297 14.73 6.04 21.99
C THR A 297 15.46 6.41 20.70
N TRP A 298 16.77 6.23 20.69
CA TRP A 298 17.61 6.33 19.50
C TRP A 298 18.01 4.93 19.08
N LEU A 299 17.80 4.59 17.81
CA LEU A 299 18.09 3.26 17.28
C LEU A 299 18.79 3.34 15.93
N LEU A 300 19.95 2.67 15.81
CA LEU A 300 20.57 2.38 14.52
C LEU A 300 20.71 0.87 14.37
N LYS A 301 20.26 0.36 13.23
CA LYS A 301 20.35 -1.05 12.83
C LYS A 301 21.51 -1.19 11.84
N GLU A 302 22.74 -1.38 12.33
CA GLU A 302 23.91 -1.45 11.46
C GLU A 302 24.00 -2.79 10.73
N LYS A 303 23.79 -3.89 11.47
CA LYS A 303 23.72 -5.24 10.90
C LYS A 303 22.71 -6.07 11.68
N THR A 304 21.59 -6.41 11.05
CA THR A 304 20.51 -7.20 11.67
C THR A 304 20.18 -8.48 10.90
N THR A 305 20.89 -8.75 9.81
CA THR A 305 20.80 -10.00 9.06
C THR A 305 22.16 -10.68 9.11
N CYS A 306 22.20 -11.92 9.61
CA CYS A 306 23.45 -12.61 9.94
C CYS A 306 23.45 -14.06 9.49
N LEU A 307 24.63 -14.58 9.16
CA LEU A 307 24.90 -16.01 9.12
C LEU A 307 25.26 -16.52 10.52
N PRO A 308 25.05 -17.82 10.82
CA PRO A 308 25.52 -18.41 12.06
C PRO A 308 27.03 -18.22 12.25
N GLY A 309 27.44 -17.72 13.40
CA GLY A 309 28.82 -17.37 13.74
C GLY A 309 29.18 -15.91 13.48
N GLU A 310 28.36 -15.12 12.83
CA GLU A 310 28.53 -13.68 12.69
C GLU A 310 27.95 -12.91 13.90
N GLU A 311 28.26 -11.62 13.97
CA GLU A 311 27.68 -10.72 14.96
C GLU A 311 26.71 -9.74 14.30
N ALA A 312 25.54 -9.57 14.90
CA ALA A 312 24.67 -8.44 14.64
C ALA A 312 25.15 -7.20 15.40
N GLU A 313 24.89 -6.03 14.84
CA GLU A 313 25.34 -4.77 15.43
C GLU A 313 24.20 -3.76 15.46
N ILE A 314 23.89 -3.27 16.66
CA ILE A 314 22.82 -2.32 16.95
C ILE A 314 23.38 -1.22 17.83
N VAL A 315 23.02 0.03 17.55
CA VAL A 315 23.23 1.14 18.49
C VAL A 315 21.89 1.51 19.09
N PHE A 316 21.78 1.41 20.40
CA PHE A 316 20.62 1.91 21.14
C PHE A 316 21.06 3.01 22.10
N GLY A 317 20.29 4.08 22.19
CA GLY A 317 20.60 5.21 23.04
C GLY A 317 19.35 5.97 23.50
N THR A 318 19.56 6.88 24.43
CA THR A 318 18.53 7.77 24.94
C THR A 318 19.15 9.12 25.32
N SER A 319 18.38 10.18 25.15
CA SER A 319 18.70 11.52 25.67
C SER A 319 18.25 11.69 27.13
N ASP A 320 17.53 10.72 27.69
CA ASP A 320 17.11 10.74 29.07
C ASP A 320 18.28 10.55 30.03
N LYS A 321 18.23 11.22 31.17
CA LYS A 321 19.14 10.97 32.27
C LYS A 321 18.64 9.82 33.14
N ASP A 322 19.56 8.96 33.56
CA ASP A 322 19.27 7.84 34.48
C ASP A 322 18.14 6.92 34.00
N ALA A 323 18.16 6.53 32.75
CA ALA A 323 17.25 5.53 32.22
C ALA A 323 17.76 4.12 32.54
N TYR A 324 16.95 3.33 33.25
CA TYR A 324 17.21 1.91 33.50
C TYR A 324 16.51 1.08 32.44
N VAL A 325 17.27 0.55 31.51
CA VAL A 325 16.80 -0.15 30.32
C VAL A 325 16.95 -1.66 30.53
N LEU A 326 15.83 -2.37 30.48
CA LEU A 326 15.83 -3.83 30.44
C LEU A 326 16.17 -4.26 29.01
N TYR A 327 17.32 -4.87 28.85
CA TYR A 327 17.87 -5.39 27.60
C TYR A 327 17.69 -6.90 27.56
N GLU A 328 16.91 -7.40 26.60
CA GLU A 328 16.53 -8.80 26.54
C GLU A 328 16.63 -9.34 25.12
N TRP A 329 16.92 -10.65 24.99
CA TRP A 329 16.86 -11.38 23.74
C TRP A 329 15.83 -12.50 23.84
N PHE A 330 15.04 -12.67 22.79
CA PHE A 330 13.99 -13.68 22.73
C PHE A 330 14.16 -14.54 21.49
N ALA A 331 14.17 -15.87 21.66
CA ALA A 331 13.99 -16.85 20.61
C ALA A 331 12.55 -17.39 20.71
N GLY A 332 11.65 -16.87 19.89
CA GLY A 332 10.21 -17.02 20.10
C GLY A 332 9.77 -16.45 21.45
N ASN A 333 9.04 -17.24 22.24
CA ASN A 333 8.61 -16.84 23.58
C ASN A 333 9.68 -17.08 24.67
N ASN A 334 10.80 -17.69 24.32
CA ASN A 334 11.85 -18.01 25.29
C ASN A 334 12.83 -16.86 25.42
N ARG A 335 12.97 -16.30 26.63
CA ARG A 335 13.97 -15.32 26.95
C ARG A 335 15.34 -16.01 27.15
N ILE A 336 16.29 -15.71 26.26
CA ILE A 336 17.63 -16.34 26.24
C ILE A 336 18.72 -15.44 26.81
N HIS A 337 18.45 -14.14 26.94
CA HIS A 337 19.37 -13.18 27.58
C HIS A 337 18.54 -12.08 28.28
N HIS A 338 19.03 -11.57 29.42
CA HIS A 338 18.49 -10.38 30.06
C HIS A 338 19.56 -9.66 30.88
N GLU A 339 19.52 -8.35 30.82
CA GLU A 339 20.41 -7.47 31.57
C GLU A 339 19.68 -6.14 31.85
N LEU A 340 19.91 -5.56 33.01
CA LEU A 340 19.45 -4.22 33.32
C LEU A 340 20.63 -3.25 33.16
N ILE A 341 20.57 -2.42 32.15
CA ILE A 341 21.61 -1.43 31.85
C ILE A 341 21.17 -0.04 32.22
N LYS A 342 22.10 0.79 32.70
CA LYS A 342 21.83 2.21 32.95
C LYS A 342 22.41 3.05 31.82
N LEU A 343 21.55 3.82 31.16
CA LEU A 343 21.91 4.82 30.15
C LEU A 343 21.57 6.22 30.67
N SER A 344 22.41 7.20 30.36
CA SER A 344 22.20 8.59 30.76
C SER A 344 22.77 9.50 29.65
N ASP A 345 21.90 10.07 28.83
CA ASP A 345 22.27 10.87 27.66
C ASP A 345 23.40 10.21 26.85
N ALA A 346 23.20 8.96 26.47
CA ALA A 346 24.25 8.14 25.89
C ALA A 346 23.75 7.17 24.83
N ASN A 347 24.61 6.87 23.87
CA ASN A 347 24.48 5.76 22.94
C ASN A 347 25.35 4.59 23.40
N HIS A 348 24.83 3.38 23.28
CA HIS A 348 25.58 2.15 23.51
C HIS A 348 25.49 1.24 22.29
N ARG A 349 26.65 0.68 21.92
CA ARG A 349 26.78 -0.25 20.79
C ARG A 349 26.73 -1.67 21.29
N PHE A 350 25.76 -2.45 20.79
CA PHE A 350 25.58 -3.85 21.14
C PHE A 350 26.05 -4.73 20.00
N LYS A 351 26.94 -5.66 20.31
CA LYS A 351 27.35 -6.75 19.43
C LYS A 351 26.72 -8.03 19.92
N ILE A 352 25.95 -8.68 19.07
CA ILE A 352 25.12 -9.81 19.44
C ILE A 352 25.54 -10.99 18.58
N PRO A 353 26.20 -12.02 19.14
CA PRO A 353 26.63 -13.20 18.38
C PRO A 353 25.39 -13.97 17.89
N PHE A 354 25.33 -14.22 16.58
CA PHE A 354 24.24 -14.98 15.98
C PHE A 354 24.60 -16.47 15.96
N LYS A 355 23.90 -17.27 16.76
CA LYS A 355 24.18 -18.69 16.95
C LYS A 355 23.25 -19.56 16.13
N PRO A 356 23.68 -20.79 15.71
CA PRO A 356 22.83 -21.73 14.99
C PRO A 356 21.53 -22.09 15.72
N GLU A 357 21.59 -22.14 17.07
CA GLU A 357 20.45 -22.47 17.94
C GLU A 357 19.30 -21.45 17.89
N TYR A 358 19.55 -20.26 17.34
CA TYR A 358 18.54 -19.23 17.17
C TYR A 358 17.61 -19.47 15.97
N GLY A 359 17.92 -20.49 15.15
CA GLY A 359 17.08 -20.87 14.01
C GLY A 359 16.91 -19.74 13.01
N GLU A 360 15.68 -19.27 12.82
CA GLU A 360 15.36 -18.18 11.89
C GLU A 360 15.77 -16.80 12.41
N GLY A 361 15.97 -16.67 13.72
CA GLY A 361 16.38 -15.41 14.33
C GLY A 361 15.90 -15.21 15.75
N ILE A 362 16.26 -14.05 16.28
CA ILE A 362 15.89 -13.60 17.62
C ILE A 362 15.34 -12.17 17.57
N ILE A 363 14.60 -11.79 18.60
CA ILE A 363 14.21 -10.39 18.83
C ILE A 363 15.01 -9.86 20.00
N VAL A 364 15.67 -8.74 19.77
CA VAL A 364 16.32 -7.94 20.79
C VAL A 364 15.34 -6.85 21.25
N SER A 365 15.09 -6.77 22.55
CA SER A 365 14.15 -5.84 23.14
C SER A 365 14.84 -4.90 24.12
N PHE A 366 14.55 -3.62 24.00
CA PHE A 366 14.94 -2.57 24.95
C PHE A 366 13.67 -1.99 25.55
N THR A 367 13.49 -2.16 26.85
CA THR A 367 12.28 -1.72 27.56
C THR A 367 12.64 -0.88 28.77
N PHE A 368 12.04 0.28 28.90
CA PHE A 368 12.20 1.12 30.08
C PHE A 368 10.98 2.03 30.30
N VAL A 369 10.90 2.57 31.50
CA VAL A 369 9.87 3.56 31.88
C VAL A 369 10.55 4.87 32.17
N LYS A 370 10.04 5.95 31.61
CA LYS A 370 10.50 7.29 31.86
C LYS A 370 9.32 8.26 31.96
N GLU A 371 9.30 9.10 32.96
CA GLU A 371 8.22 10.09 33.18
C GLU A 371 6.80 9.51 33.16
N GLY A 372 6.64 8.25 33.58
CA GLY A 372 5.35 7.54 33.58
C GLY A 372 4.97 6.86 32.25
N GLU A 373 5.77 7.04 31.22
CA GLU A 373 5.57 6.42 29.91
C GLU A 373 6.45 5.17 29.72
N LEU A 374 5.88 4.15 29.08
CA LEU A 374 6.57 2.90 28.75
C LEU A 374 7.14 2.96 27.34
N TYR A 375 8.45 2.80 27.20
CA TYR A 375 9.15 2.73 25.94
C TYR A 375 9.59 1.30 25.66
N ILE A 376 9.19 0.77 24.50
CA ILE A 376 9.57 -0.57 24.02
C ILE A 376 10.11 -0.45 22.60
N THR A 377 11.34 -0.88 22.42
CA THR A 377 11.97 -0.98 21.10
C THR A 377 12.38 -2.41 20.86
N GLN A 378 11.81 -3.04 19.84
CA GLN A 378 12.14 -4.42 19.44
C GLN A 378 12.82 -4.43 18.08
N VAL A 379 13.94 -5.14 18.00
CA VAL A 379 14.77 -5.26 16.79
C VAL A 379 14.87 -6.74 16.42
N PRO A 380 14.30 -7.17 15.29
CA PRO A 380 14.55 -8.50 14.80
C PRO A 380 15.99 -8.62 14.29
N ILE A 381 16.67 -9.69 14.67
CA ILE A 381 17.92 -10.15 14.08
C ILE A 381 17.61 -11.46 13.36
N GLU A 382 17.73 -11.47 12.05
CA GLU A 382 17.22 -12.52 11.19
C GLU A 382 18.38 -13.34 10.57
N LEU A 383 18.11 -14.61 10.33
CA LEU A 383 18.99 -15.45 9.54
C LEU A 383 19.10 -14.90 8.11
N GLN A 384 20.30 -14.75 7.61
CA GLN A 384 20.55 -14.42 6.20
C GLN A 384 20.12 -15.62 5.33
N LEU A 385 18.99 -15.47 4.67
CA LEU A 385 18.53 -16.47 3.72
C LEU A 385 19.31 -16.36 2.40
N PRO A 386 19.61 -17.50 1.75
CA PRO A 386 20.22 -17.47 0.44
C PRO A 386 19.31 -16.75 -0.57
N ASN A 387 19.92 -16.01 -1.50
CA ASN A 387 19.16 -15.40 -2.59
C ASN A 387 18.67 -16.50 -3.55
N ARG A 388 17.38 -16.81 -3.47
CA ARG A 388 16.72 -17.80 -4.34
C ARG A 388 15.92 -17.16 -5.47
N GLN A 389 16.26 -15.94 -5.85
CA GLN A 389 15.60 -15.27 -6.96
C GLN A 389 15.95 -15.98 -8.27
N LEU A 390 14.91 -16.36 -9.01
CA LEU A 390 15.04 -16.93 -10.34
C LEU A 390 14.82 -15.87 -11.40
N THR A 391 15.60 -15.94 -12.46
CA THR A 391 15.46 -15.09 -13.64
C THR A 391 15.00 -15.97 -14.81
N ILE A 392 13.88 -15.61 -15.42
CA ILE A 392 13.33 -16.29 -16.60
C ILE A 392 13.59 -15.41 -17.81
N LYS A 393 14.31 -15.96 -18.81
CA LYS A 393 14.56 -15.27 -20.08
C LYS A 393 14.06 -16.10 -21.25
N PRO A 394 13.27 -15.52 -22.18
CA PRO A 394 12.91 -16.21 -23.42
C PRO A 394 14.16 -16.38 -24.31
N ILE A 395 14.34 -17.58 -24.85
CA ILE A 395 15.38 -17.88 -25.85
C ILE A 395 14.77 -17.83 -27.24
N THR A 396 13.61 -18.49 -27.41
CA THR A 396 12.84 -18.45 -28.64
C THR A 396 11.43 -18.00 -28.31
N PHE A 397 11.03 -16.90 -28.92
CA PHE A 397 9.72 -16.29 -28.71
C PHE A 397 9.31 -15.54 -29.99
N ARG A 398 8.08 -15.74 -30.45
CA ARG A 398 7.47 -14.92 -31.47
C ARG A 398 6.32 -14.13 -30.90
N ASP A 399 6.33 -12.84 -31.15
CA ASP A 399 5.29 -11.89 -30.71
C ASP A 399 4.05 -11.89 -31.62
N ARG A 400 4.15 -12.51 -32.81
CA ARG A 400 3.06 -12.62 -33.78
C ARG A 400 2.94 -14.04 -34.30
N LEU A 401 1.75 -14.59 -34.17
CA LEU A 401 1.42 -15.96 -34.54
C LEU A 401 0.26 -15.97 -35.53
N LEU A 402 0.25 -16.96 -36.42
CA LEU A 402 -0.93 -17.22 -37.25
C LEU A 402 -1.94 -18.05 -36.47
N PRO A 403 -3.25 -17.80 -36.62
CA PRO A 403 -4.28 -18.62 -36.03
C PRO A 403 -4.11 -20.10 -36.37
N GLY A 404 -4.15 -20.97 -35.32
CA GLY A 404 -3.99 -22.42 -35.51
C GLY A 404 -2.55 -22.92 -35.71
N SER A 405 -1.54 -22.04 -35.73
CA SER A 405 -0.14 -22.45 -35.83
C SER A 405 0.34 -23.13 -34.54
N LYS A 406 1.18 -24.16 -34.69
CA LYS A 406 1.89 -24.77 -33.55
C LYS A 406 3.15 -23.97 -33.30
N GLU A 407 3.36 -23.59 -32.04
CA GLU A 407 4.54 -22.88 -31.61
C GLU A 407 5.27 -23.61 -30.47
N SER A 408 6.58 -23.37 -30.38
CA SER A 408 7.43 -23.89 -29.34
C SER A 408 8.28 -22.75 -28.79
N TRP A 409 8.06 -22.40 -27.55
CA TRP A 409 8.83 -21.37 -26.85
C TRP A 409 9.84 -22.04 -25.92
N LYS A 410 11.05 -21.49 -25.88
CA LYS A 410 12.10 -21.94 -24.97
C LYS A 410 12.46 -20.84 -24.02
N PHE A 411 12.51 -21.19 -22.75
CA PHE A 411 12.91 -20.28 -21.68
C PHE A 411 14.17 -20.81 -21.00
N ARG A 412 15.05 -19.90 -20.60
CA ARG A 412 16.19 -20.20 -19.74
C ARG A 412 15.88 -19.69 -18.35
N ILE A 413 16.06 -20.56 -17.34
CA ILE A 413 15.86 -20.24 -15.95
C ILE A 413 17.21 -20.32 -15.27
N THR A 414 17.59 -19.22 -14.62
CA THR A 414 18.85 -19.11 -13.88
C THR A 414 18.60 -18.60 -12.48
N ASP A 415 19.48 -18.94 -11.55
CA ASP A 415 19.53 -18.37 -10.22
C ASP A 415 20.18 -16.95 -10.23
N ALA A 416 20.44 -16.42 -9.02
CA ALA A 416 21.05 -15.11 -8.84
C ALA A 416 22.49 -15.03 -9.41
N ASP A 417 23.19 -16.16 -9.46
CA ASP A 417 24.56 -16.28 -9.96
C ASP A 417 24.59 -16.61 -11.47
N SER A 418 23.47 -16.54 -12.14
CA SER A 418 23.29 -16.86 -13.57
C SER A 418 23.54 -18.34 -13.92
N THR A 419 23.53 -19.23 -12.93
CA THR A 419 23.65 -20.68 -13.11
C THR A 419 22.29 -21.25 -13.54
N ILE A 420 22.27 -22.18 -14.52
CA ILE A 420 21.06 -22.86 -14.94
C ILE A 420 20.60 -23.81 -13.83
N VAL A 421 19.33 -23.67 -13.43
CA VAL A 421 18.76 -24.47 -12.35
C VAL A 421 17.55 -25.27 -12.83
N SER A 422 17.31 -26.39 -12.17
CA SER A 422 16.05 -27.13 -12.31
C SER A 422 14.96 -26.37 -11.57
N ALA A 423 13.88 -26.07 -12.26
CA ALA A 423 12.74 -25.32 -11.71
C ALA A 423 11.42 -25.78 -12.32
N GLU A 424 10.38 -25.71 -11.53
CA GLU A 424 9.02 -25.86 -12.03
C GLU A 424 8.49 -24.54 -12.53
N VAL A 425 7.80 -24.55 -13.67
CA VAL A 425 7.26 -23.35 -14.31
C VAL A 425 5.77 -23.54 -14.57
N LEU A 426 4.98 -22.58 -14.11
CA LEU A 426 3.59 -22.43 -14.50
C LEU A 426 3.49 -21.39 -15.61
N THR A 427 2.95 -21.79 -16.75
CA THR A 427 2.67 -20.90 -17.88
C THR A 427 1.17 -20.86 -18.14
N SER A 428 0.67 -19.69 -18.48
CA SER A 428 -0.72 -19.52 -18.89
C SER A 428 -0.79 -18.61 -20.12
N MET A 429 -1.67 -18.95 -21.03
CA MET A 429 -2.01 -18.13 -22.19
C MET A 429 -3.52 -18.11 -22.34
N TYR A 430 -4.09 -16.93 -22.42
CA TYR A 430 -5.53 -16.74 -22.55
C TYR A 430 -5.83 -15.56 -23.47
N ASP A 431 -7.08 -15.47 -23.91
CA ASP A 431 -7.56 -14.37 -24.76
C ASP A 431 -7.58 -13.06 -23.97
N ALA A 432 -6.82 -12.07 -24.39
CA ALA A 432 -6.69 -10.77 -23.71
C ALA A 432 -8.04 -10.00 -23.60
N SER A 433 -9.04 -10.36 -24.40
CA SER A 433 -10.38 -9.77 -24.27
C SER A 433 -11.06 -10.10 -22.94
N LEU A 434 -10.64 -11.17 -22.27
CA LEU A 434 -11.14 -11.55 -20.95
C LEU A 434 -10.78 -10.53 -19.86
N ASP A 435 -9.63 -9.86 -19.98
CA ASP A 435 -9.22 -8.82 -19.04
C ASP A 435 -10.16 -7.59 -19.02
N LYS A 436 -10.95 -7.41 -20.10
CA LYS A 436 -11.97 -6.36 -20.15
C LYS A 436 -13.24 -6.72 -19.37
N ILE A 437 -13.45 -7.99 -19.09
CA ILE A 437 -14.57 -8.50 -18.30
C ILE A 437 -14.14 -8.54 -16.83
N ILE A 438 -13.04 -9.25 -16.56
CA ILE A 438 -12.46 -9.34 -15.21
C ILE A 438 -10.93 -9.38 -15.36
N PRO A 439 -10.21 -8.32 -14.96
CA PRO A 439 -8.76 -8.32 -15.01
C PRO A 439 -8.20 -9.37 -14.06
N PHE A 440 -7.27 -10.18 -14.57
CA PHE A 440 -6.63 -11.23 -13.79
C PHE A 440 -5.23 -10.81 -13.36
N ASN A 441 -4.96 -10.85 -12.07
CA ASN A 441 -3.65 -10.60 -11.51
C ASN A 441 -3.10 -11.85 -10.83
N TRP A 442 -1.85 -12.18 -11.14
CA TRP A 442 -1.14 -13.26 -10.48
C TRP A 442 -0.65 -12.80 -9.10
N TYR A 443 -1.26 -13.34 -8.04
CA TYR A 443 -0.78 -13.17 -6.67
C TYR A 443 0.00 -14.43 -6.26
N PHE A 444 1.22 -14.56 -6.75
CA PHE A 444 2.07 -15.65 -6.39
C PHE A 444 3.37 -15.11 -5.80
N SER A 445 3.58 -15.32 -4.51
CA SER A 445 4.80 -14.95 -3.81
C SER A 445 5.34 -16.16 -3.06
N PRO A 446 6.25 -16.94 -3.66
CA PRO A 446 6.85 -18.10 -3.00
C PRO A 446 7.90 -17.70 -1.96
N ARG A 447 8.03 -16.41 -1.65
CA ARG A 447 9.01 -15.93 -0.68
C ARG A 447 8.58 -16.38 0.72
N ARG A 448 9.50 -17.07 1.39
CA ARG A 448 9.37 -17.34 2.81
C ARG A 448 9.61 -16.04 3.58
N THR A 449 8.62 -15.62 4.36
CA THR A 449 8.77 -14.49 5.27
C THR A 449 9.12 -15.05 6.65
N ILE A 450 10.22 -14.57 7.22
CA ILE A 450 10.56 -14.87 8.61
C ILE A 450 9.68 -14.01 9.50
N LEU A 451 8.87 -14.63 10.34
CA LEU A 451 8.02 -13.97 11.32
C LEU A 451 8.55 -14.27 12.72
N LEU A 452 9.36 -13.36 13.24
CA LEU A 452 9.84 -13.46 14.60
C LEU A 452 8.83 -12.82 15.56
N GLN A 453 8.59 -13.48 16.67
CA GLN A 453 7.70 -12.99 17.73
C GLN A 453 8.45 -12.92 19.05
N ALA A 454 8.10 -11.96 19.88
CA ALA A 454 8.57 -11.85 21.25
C ALA A 454 7.47 -11.31 22.15
N PRO A 455 7.50 -11.64 23.44
CA PRO A 455 6.63 -11.02 24.43
C PRO A 455 6.75 -9.51 24.44
N ARG A 456 5.64 -8.83 24.71
CA ARG A 456 5.60 -7.37 24.87
C ARG A 456 5.02 -7.01 26.23
N PHE A 457 5.62 -6.02 26.86
CA PHE A 457 5.03 -5.42 28.04
C PHE A 457 3.82 -4.58 27.64
N SER A 458 2.79 -4.59 28.49
CA SER A 458 1.63 -3.74 28.34
C SER A 458 1.30 -3.11 29.69
N THR A 459 1.18 -1.79 29.72
CA THR A 459 0.76 -1.07 30.92
C THR A 459 -0.75 -1.09 31.13
N GLY A 460 -1.52 -1.36 30.08
CA GLY A 460 -2.98 -1.33 30.13
C GLY A 460 -3.59 -2.35 31.10
N ALA A 461 -2.94 -3.49 31.31
CA ALA A 461 -3.40 -4.54 32.22
C ALA A 461 -2.93 -4.37 33.67
N GLY A 462 -1.80 -3.66 33.89
CA GLY A 462 -1.19 -3.51 35.23
C GLY A 462 -1.94 -2.58 36.19
N PHE A 463 -2.75 -1.68 35.63
CA PHE A 463 -3.52 -0.68 36.39
C PHE A 463 -5.03 -0.77 36.17
N GLN A 464 -5.50 -1.85 35.53
CA GLN A 464 -6.93 -2.08 35.38
C GLN A 464 -7.55 -2.47 36.72
N ARG A 465 -8.67 -1.82 37.04
CA ARG A 465 -9.51 -2.28 38.15
C ARG A 465 -10.00 -3.69 37.79
N SER A 466 -9.61 -4.69 38.58
CA SER A 466 -10.23 -6.00 38.52
C SER A 466 -11.64 -5.87 39.12
N TYR A 467 -12.64 -6.11 38.31
CA TYR A 467 -14.00 -6.27 38.79
C TYR A 467 -14.22 -7.75 39.06
N GLN A 468 -14.35 -8.10 40.33
CA GLN A 468 -14.86 -9.42 40.70
C GLN A 468 -16.38 -9.31 40.68
N TYR A 469 -16.99 -9.97 39.69
CA TYR A 469 -18.43 -10.13 39.69
C TYR A 469 -18.75 -11.32 40.60
N ASP A 470 -19.34 -11.09 41.74
CA ASP A 470 -20.01 -12.15 42.46
C ASP A 470 -21.17 -12.63 41.60
N GLN A 471 -21.02 -13.84 41.05
CA GLN A 471 -22.14 -14.50 40.43
C GLN A 471 -23.13 -14.91 41.52
N THR A 472 -23.94 -13.96 41.95
CA THR A 472 -25.19 -14.34 42.59
C THR A 472 -26.02 -15.07 41.56
N GLU A 473 -26.37 -16.35 41.84
CA GLU A 473 -27.28 -17.11 40.99
C GLU A 473 -28.56 -16.30 40.78
N ALA A 474 -28.62 -15.61 39.65
CA ALA A 474 -29.85 -14.93 39.25
C ALA A 474 -30.90 -16.03 38.98
N LYS A 475 -31.88 -16.16 39.86
CA LYS A 475 -33.08 -16.93 39.57
C LYS A 475 -33.69 -16.38 38.28
N TYR A 476 -33.47 -17.06 37.18
CA TYR A 476 -34.14 -16.73 35.92
C TYR A 476 -35.66 -16.89 36.10
N ILE A 477 -36.36 -15.80 36.26
CA ILE A 477 -37.81 -15.80 36.13
C ILE A 477 -38.11 -15.94 34.64
N LYS A 478 -38.63 -17.09 34.22
CA LYS A 478 -39.14 -17.26 32.85
C LYS A 478 -40.30 -16.28 32.65
N VAL A 479 -39.99 -15.17 32.00
CA VAL A 479 -41.05 -14.24 31.53
C VAL A 479 -41.67 -14.88 30.28
N PRO A 480 -42.99 -15.10 30.25
CA PRO A 480 -43.65 -15.61 29.05
C PRO A 480 -43.41 -14.65 27.90
N GLN A 481 -42.84 -15.17 26.81
CA GLN A 481 -42.73 -14.39 25.56
C GLN A 481 -44.05 -14.47 24.82
N TYR A 482 -44.77 -13.37 24.79
CA TYR A 482 -45.95 -13.24 23.97
C TYR A 482 -45.56 -12.93 22.52
N GLN A 483 -46.04 -13.71 21.58
CA GLN A 483 -45.96 -13.39 20.17
C GLN A 483 -47.21 -12.63 19.78
N TYR A 484 -47.02 -11.40 19.34
CA TYR A 484 -48.10 -10.57 18.82
C TYR A 484 -48.14 -10.68 17.30
N ASP A 485 -49.33 -10.55 16.71
CA ASP A 485 -49.51 -10.52 15.27
C ASP A 485 -48.66 -9.40 14.66
N ARG A 486 -47.85 -9.74 13.67
CA ARG A 486 -47.05 -8.75 12.91
C ARG A 486 -47.97 -8.18 11.80
N LEU A 487 -48.41 -6.97 12.01
CA LEU A 487 -49.10 -6.25 10.95
C LEU A 487 -48.14 -5.89 9.84
N ASN A 488 -48.58 -6.04 8.59
CA ASN A 488 -47.80 -5.62 7.43
C ASN A 488 -47.81 -4.10 7.29
N TRP A 489 -46.70 -3.46 7.54
CA TRP A 489 -46.54 -2.01 7.44
C TRP A 489 -46.14 -1.53 6.04
N PHE A 490 -46.21 -2.40 5.01
CA PHE A 490 -45.91 -2.07 3.62
C PHE A 490 -44.54 -1.39 3.42
N GLY A 491 -43.54 -1.79 4.18
CA GLY A 491 -42.19 -1.22 4.12
C GLY A 491 -42.01 0.15 4.79
N LEU A 492 -43.02 0.66 5.52
CA LEU A 492 -42.94 1.93 6.24
C LEU A 492 -41.98 1.94 7.42
N PHE A 493 -41.61 0.77 7.93
CA PHE A 493 -40.61 0.63 9.00
C PHE A 493 -39.60 -0.43 8.61
N ASN A 494 -38.37 0.01 8.30
CA ASN A 494 -37.21 -0.86 8.24
C ASN A 494 -36.60 -0.96 9.65
N GLU A 495 -36.53 -2.14 10.22
CA GLU A 495 -35.75 -2.37 11.42
C GLU A 495 -34.25 -2.08 11.10
N ILE A 496 -33.76 -1.00 11.64
CA ILE A 496 -32.31 -0.74 11.64
C ILE A 496 -31.75 -1.55 12.81
N VAL A 497 -31.24 -2.74 12.53
CA VAL A 497 -30.47 -3.51 13.51
C VAL A 497 -29.10 -2.87 13.61
N ILE A 498 -28.91 -2.00 14.59
CA ILE A 498 -27.57 -1.50 14.95
C ILE A 498 -26.92 -2.60 15.79
N ARG A 499 -26.06 -3.40 15.19
CA ARG A 499 -25.15 -4.26 15.94
C ARG A 499 -24.04 -3.39 16.52
N GLY A 500 -24.24 -2.92 17.75
CA GLY A 500 -23.22 -2.26 18.54
C GLY A 500 -22.31 -3.29 19.19
N TYR A 501 -21.03 -3.27 18.89
CA TYR A 501 -20.01 -3.92 19.71
C TYR A 501 -19.95 -3.23 21.08
N GLY A 502 -20.21 -3.98 22.10
CA GLY A 502 -19.94 -3.84 23.51
C GLY A 502 -19.70 -2.45 24.09
N SER A 503 -20.74 -1.84 24.61
CA SER A 503 -20.69 -1.07 25.85
C SER A 503 -22.13 -0.80 26.28
N SER A 504 -22.44 -1.18 27.50
CA SER A 504 -23.74 -1.04 28.14
C SER A 504 -24.09 0.43 28.38
N ASN A 505 -24.63 1.10 27.37
CA ASN A 505 -25.42 2.32 27.58
C ASN A 505 -26.61 2.27 26.63
N ARG A 506 -27.78 2.04 27.20
CA ARG A 506 -29.08 2.12 26.52
C ARG A 506 -29.30 3.57 26.09
N ALA A 507 -29.11 3.86 24.80
CA ALA A 507 -29.64 5.07 24.20
C ALA A 507 -31.01 4.75 23.60
N PHE A 508 -32.06 5.36 24.11
CA PHE A 508 -33.37 5.38 23.48
C PHE A 508 -33.30 6.30 22.26
N ALA A 509 -33.36 5.73 21.05
CA ALA A 509 -33.52 6.52 19.85
C ALA A 509 -35.02 6.77 19.62
N THR A 510 -35.46 8.01 19.77
CA THR A 510 -36.77 8.48 19.31
C THR A 510 -36.75 8.57 17.79
N GLY A 511 -37.60 7.76 17.13
CA GLY A 511 -37.67 7.67 15.69
C GLY A 511 -38.19 8.94 15.03
N GLY A 512 -37.39 9.51 14.14
CA GLY A 512 -37.86 10.53 13.18
C GLY A 512 -38.22 9.87 11.85
N ILE A 513 -39.37 10.21 11.32
CA ILE A 513 -39.88 9.75 10.01
C ILE A 513 -39.06 10.43 8.91
N MET A 514 -38.30 9.67 8.11
CA MET A 514 -37.74 10.16 6.85
C MET A 514 -38.56 9.62 5.67
N LEU A 515 -39.24 10.52 4.98
CA LEU A 515 -39.84 10.22 3.68
C LEU A 515 -38.74 10.05 2.62
N LYS A 516 -38.61 8.84 2.07
CA LYS A 516 -37.76 8.55 0.93
C LYS A 516 -38.53 8.84 -0.37
N SER A 517 -38.08 9.83 -1.13
CA SER A 517 -38.49 9.99 -2.53
C SER A 517 -37.86 8.86 -3.36
N ALA A 518 -38.66 8.30 -4.27
CA ALA A 518 -38.24 7.24 -5.17
C ALA A 518 -37.12 7.74 -6.12
N ALA A 519 -35.94 7.16 -6.01
CA ALA A 519 -34.88 7.26 -7.02
C ALA A 519 -34.49 5.85 -7.45
N ALA A 520 -34.20 5.73 -8.75
CA ALA A 520 -33.88 4.51 -9.47
C ALA A 520 -32.71 3.66 -8.88
N PRO A 521 -32.62 2.38 -9.19
CA PRO A 521 -31.66 1.48 -8.55
C PRO A 521 -30.23 1.79 -8.96
N VAL A 522 -29.43 2.20 -7.99
CA VAL A 522 -27.96 2.26 -8.11
C VAL A 522 -27.43 0.89 -7.74
N VAL A 523 -26.70 0.28 -8.66
CA VAL A 523 -25.95 -0.94 -8.43
C VAL A 523 -24.87 -0.64 -7.39
N ALA A 524 -24.97 -1.26 -6.23
CA ALA A 524 -23.97 -1.15 -5.18
C ALA A 524 -22.84 -2.15 -5.45
N GLU A 525 -21.66 -1.66 -5.80
CA GLU A 525 -20.42 -2.42 -5.69
C GLU A 525 -20.11 -2.69 -4.21
N SER A 526 -20.12 -3.96 -3.84
CA SER A 526 -19.73 -4.41 -2.50
C SER A 526 -18.21 -4.44 -2.37
N MET A 527 -17.67 -3.54 -1.58
CA MET A 527 -16.32 -3.69 -1.01
C MET A 527 -16.36 -4.79 0.06
N ASN A 528 -15.74 -5.92 -0.21
CA ASN A 528 -15.46 -6.95 0.79
C ASN A 528 -14.31 -6.50 1.69
N ILE A 529 -14.63 -6.14 2.92
CA ILE A 529 -13.68 -6.09 4.02
C ILE A 529 -13.63 -7.50 4.61
N MET A 530 -12.47 -8.16 4.50
CA MET A 530 -12.19 -9.40 5.22
C MET A 530 -12.12 -9.09 6.72
N GLU A 531 -13.10 -9.53 7.47
CA GLU A 531 -12.98 -9.73 8.92
C GLU A 531 -12.52 -11.15 9.19
N ASP A 532 -11.36 -11.26 9.78
CA ASP A 532 -10.78 -12.50 10.30
C ASP A 532 -11.39 -12.75 11.69
N SER A 533 -12.39 -13.62 11.77
CA SER A 533 -12.94 -14.09 13.04
C SER A 533 -12.45 -15.51 13.31
N ALA A 534 -11.38 -15.63 14.09
CA ALA A 534 -10.99 -16.89 14.69
C ALA A 534 -12.00 -17.28 15.78
N VAL A 535 -12.79 -18.29 15.51
CA VAL A 535 -13.59 -19.01 16.51
C VAL A 535 -12.69 -20.00 17.22
N LEU A 536 -12.43 -19.77 18.49
CA LEU A 536 -11.81 -20.77 19.38
C LEU A 536 -12.89 -21.77 19.79
N GLU A 537 -12.80 -23.00 19.29
CA GLU A 537 -13.51 -24.15 19.87
C GLU A 537 -12.76 -24.62 21.12
N GLU A 538 -13.48 -24.68 22.23
CA GLU A 538 -13.02 -25.34 23.45
C GLU A 538 -13.09 -26.87 23.29
N PRO A 539 -12.11 -27.65 23.78
CA PRO A 539 -12.18 -29.10 23.78
C PRO A 539 -13.11 -29.61 24.90
N SER A 540 -14.10 -30.40 24.54
CA SER A 540 -14.90 -31.19 25.48
C SER A 540 -14.06 -32.31 26.10
N VAL A 541 -14.07 -32.38 27.42
CA VAL A 541 -13.51 -33.47 28.23
C VAL A 541 -14.50 -34.62 28.27
N GLU A 542 -14.10 -35.77 27.83
CA GLU A 542 -14.41 -37.10 28.42
C GLU A 542 -13.11 -37.85 28.70
#